data_0381ad67cdaeb3f9ba1ce79101f82906
#
_entry.id   0381ad67cdaeb3f9ba1ce79101f82906
#
_cell.length_a   1.000
_cell.length_b   1.000
_cell.length_c   1.000
_cell.angle_alpha   90.00
_cell.angle_beta   90.00
_cell.angle_gamma   90.00
#
_symmetry.space_group_name_H-M   'P 1'
#
loop_
_entity.id
_entity.type
_entity.pdbx_description
1 polymer ?
#
loop_
_entity_poly.entity_id
_entity_poly.type
_entity_poly.pdbx_seq_one_letter_code
_entity_poly.pdbx_strand_id
1 'polypeptide(L)'
;MTKHKITAVLGPTNTGKTHLAIETMLSFDSGMIGFPLRLLAREVYDKVIKKISVDKVALITGEEKIIPTNAKYFLCTVESMPIDKHLDFVGVDEIQMCADHERGHIFTDRLLNMRGEKLTMLMGSNTIKNIISKLDGDIEFINRERLSKLTYAGHKKISRINRKTAIIAFSAEEVYAIAELIRRQKGGAAIVMGSLSPKTRNAQVELYQSGDVDFLVATDAIGMGINMDLDYVFFSNLKKFDGKKLRKLNLSEIGQIAGRAGRYLNDGSFGITGDCKEITAEDVELIEGHKFEEIRTLFWRNSNLILTILKV
;
A
#
# COMPACT_ATOMS: atom_id res chain seq x y z
N MET A 1 16.94 13.10 28.39
CA MET A 1 16.48 12.97 27.00
C MET A 1 15.09 12.38 27.04
N THR A 2 14.08 13.11 26.63
CA THR A 2 12.72 12.57 26.48
C THR A 2 12.73 11.51 25.40
N LYS A 3 12.40 10.27 25.74
CA LYS A 3 12.30 9.19 24.75
C LYS A 3 11.14 9.53 23.80
N HIS A 4 11.40 9.46 22.50
CA HIS A 4 10.34 9.61 21.49
C HIS A 4 9.30 8.49 21.65
N LYS A 5 8.03 8.87 21.68
CA LYS A 5 6.93 7.90 21.71
C LYS A 5 6.66 7.38 20.29
N ILE A 6 6.71 6.06 20.12
CA ILE A 6 6.45 5.38 18.86
C ILE A 6 5.27 4.43 19.07
N THR A 7 4.23 4.54 18.25
CA THR A 7 3.14 3.56 18.21
C THR A 7 3.22 2.80 16.88
N ALA A 8 3.46 1.50 16.96
CA ALA A 8 3.45 0.61 15.80
C ALA A 8 2.09 -0.07 15.65
N VAL A 9 1.31 0.34 14.64
CA VAL A 9 0.00 -0.23 14.33
C VAL A 9 0.16 -1.28 13.24
N LEU A 10 0.19 -2.55 13.63
CA LEU A 10 0.52 -3.65 12.76
C LEU A 10 -0.67 -4.58 12.52
N GLY A 11 -0.71 -5.20 11.36
CA GLY A 11 -1.75 -6.16 10.98
C GLY A 11 -1.93 -6.29 9.47
N PRO A 12 -2.82 -7.19 9.03
CA PRO A 12 -3.13 -7.41 7.62
C PRO A 12 -3.72 -6.17 6.93
N THR A 13 -3.99 -6.29 5.66
CA THR A 13 -4.82 -5.33 4.92
C THR A 13 -6.26 -5.34 5.45
N ASN A 14 -7.00 -4.25 5.20
CA ASN A 14 -8.42 -4.09 5.63
C ASN A 14 -8.62 -4.13 7.15
N THR A 15 -7.76 -3.48 7.92
CA THR A 15 -7.83 -3.41 9.39
C THR A 15 -8.00 -1.98 9.93
N GLY A 16 -8.17 -0.99 9.04
CA GLY A 16 -8.40 0.40 9.42
C GLY A 16 -7.17 1.14 9.95
N LYS A 17 -5.94 0.66 9.72
CA LYS A 17 -4.68 1.31 10.18
C LYS A 17 -4.57 2.75 9.69
N THR A 18 -4.73 2.96 8.39
CA THR A 18 -4.64 4.29 7.77
C THR A 18 -5.72 5.24 8.33
N HIS A 19 -6.94 4.73 8.56
CA HIS A 19 -8.00 5.54 9.18
C HIS A 19 -7.63 5.96 10.60
N LEU A 20 -7.14 5.03 11.42
CA LEU A 20 -6.66 5.34 12.77
C LEU A 20 -5.56 6.41 12.75
N ALA A 21 -4.60 6.30 11.82
CA ALA A 21 -3.51 7.28 11.70
C ALA A 21 -4.02 8.68 11.34
N ILE A 22 -5.01 8.77 10.45
CA ILE A 22 -5.63 10.06 10.08
C ILE A 22 -6.33 10.69 11.29
N GLU A 23 -7.18 9.93 12.00
CA GLU A 23 -7.89 10.44 13.17
C GLU A 23 -6.89 10.86 14.28
N THR A 24 -5.85 10.05 14.49
CA THR A 24 -4.79 10.39 15.45
C THR A 24 -4.04 11.65 15.04
N MET A 25 -3.65 11.79 13.77
CA MET A 25 -2.97 13.00 13.27
C MET A 25 -3.82 14.24 13.51
N LEU A 26 -5.12 14.16 13.22
CA LEU A 26 -6.05 15.29 13.36
C LEU A 26 -6.35 15.67 14.83
N SER A 27 -5.97 14.81 15.79
CA SER A 27 -6.06 15.13 17.23
C SER A 27 -4.88 15.96 17.75
N PHE A 28 -3.83 16.15 16.94
CA PHE A 28 -2.69 17.02 17.24
C PHE A 28 -2.79 18.34 16.48
N ASP A 29 -2.04 19.35 16.92
CA ASP A 29 -2.04 20.68 16.30
C ASP A 29 -1.36 20.72 14.93
N SER A 30 -0.46 19.77 14.68
CA SER A 30 0.25 19.61 13.42
C SER A 30 0.62 18.15 13.18
N GLY A 31 0.72 17.76 11.92
CA GLY A 31 1.09 16.38 11.61
C GLY A 31 1.40 16.10 10.14
N MET A 32 2.01 14.96 9.92
CA MET A 32 2.35 14.47 8.58
C MET A 32 2.16 12.97 8.48
N ILE A 33 1.67 12.50 7.34
CA ILE A 33 1.63 11.06 7.00
C ILE A 33 2.26 10.85 5.63
N GLY A 34 3.23 9.94 5.57
CA GLY A 34 3.81 9.41 4.34
C GLY A 34 3.10 8.15 3.89
N PHE A 35 2.66 8.14 2.62
CA PHE A 35 1.97 7.02 1.98
C PHE A 35 2.85 6.36 0.92
N PRO A 36 2.67 5.06 0.65
CA PRO A 36 3.46 4.35 -0.34
C PRO A 36 3.14 4.75 -1.78
N LEU A 37 1.94 5.30 -2.04
CA LEU A 37 1.45 5.68 -3.36
C LEU A 37 0.87 7.09 -3.40
N ARG A 38 1.13 7.80 -4.51
CA ARG A 38 0.55 9.11 -4.81
C ARG A 38 -0.97 9.11 -4.77
N LEU A 39 -1.59 8.08 -5.36
CA LEU A 39 -3.04 7.96 -5.39
C LEU A 39 -3.64 7.86 -3.99
N LEU A 40 -3.00 7.12 -3.08
CA LEU A 40 -3.45 7.03 -1.70
C LEU A 40 -3.29 8.36 -0.96
N ALA A 41 -2.15 9.04 -1.15
CA ALA A 41 -1.93 10.37 -0.58
C ALA A 41 -3.02 11.36 -1.04
N ARG A 42 -3.37 11.35 -2.32
CA ARG A 42 -4.44 12.17 -2.89
C ARG A 42 -5.82 11.80 -2.35
N GLU A 43 -6.16 10.51 -2.31
CA GLU A 43 -7.44 10.04 -1.75
C GLU A 43 -7.61 10.48 -0.29
N VAL A 44 -6.53 10.37 0.50
CA VAL A 44 -6.55 10.80 1.91
C VAL A 44 -6.67 12.32 2.01
N TYR A 45 -5.96 13.08 1.16
CA TYR A 45 -6.09 14.53 1.09
C TYR A 45 -7.55 14.93 0.82
N ASP A 46 -8.19 14.35 -0.19
CA ASP A 46 -9.60 14.63 -0.53
C ASP A 46 -10.58 14.28 0.60
N LYS A 47 -10.24 13.28 1.44
CA LYS A 47 -11.01 12.95 2.63
C LYS A 47 -10.78 13.93 3.78
N VAL A 48 -9.55 14.36 3.99
CA VAL A 48 -9.18 15.25 5.10
C VAL A 48 -9.71 16.67 4.88
N ILE A 49 -9.66 17.22 3.66
CA ILE A 49 -10.22 18.54 3.35
C ILE A 49 -11.76 18.61 3.47
N LYS A 50 -12.44 17.47 3.53
CA LYS A 50 -13.88 17.41 3.87
C LYS A 50 -14.14 17.51 5.38
N LYS A 51 -13.12 17.28 6.22
CA LYS A 51 -13.22 17.32 7.68
C LYS A 51 -12.70 18.61 8.27
N ILE A 52 -11.68 19.20 7.66
CA ILE A 52 -11.04 20.42 8.12
C ILE A 52 -10.80 21.38 6.95
N SER A 53 -10.53 22.66 7.28
CA SER A 53 -10.33 23.70 6.27
C SER A 53 -9.16 23.40 5.34
N VAL A 54 -9.36 23.59 4.03
CA VAL A 54 -8.40 23.26 2.95
C VAL A 54 -7.09 24.04 3.09
N ASP A 55 -7.12 25.25 3.67
CA ASP A 55 -5.93 26.08 3.91
C ASP A 55 -4.98 25.51 4.97
N LYS A 56 -5.41 24.50 5.73
CA LYS A 56 -4.60 23.80 6.74
C LYS A 56 -3.97 22.51 6.24
N VAL A 57 -4.31 22.05 5.04
CA VAL A 57 -3.89 20.73 4.53
C VAL A 57 -3.01 20.89 3.31
N ALA A 58 -1.83 20.28 3.35
CA ALA A 58 -0.92 20.19 2.22
C ALA A 58 -0.95 18.78 1.61
N LEU A 59 -0.81 18.71 0.29
CA LEU A 59 -0.52 17.50 -0.47
C LEU A 59 0.86 17.63 -1.12
N ILE A 60 1.77 16.69 -0.87
CA ILE A 60 3.11 16.71 -1.45
C ILE A 60 3.44 15.33 -2.03
N THR A 61 3.46 15.27 -3.34
CA THR A 61 3.87 14.07 -4.10
C THR A 61 4.92 14.44 -5.13
N GLY A 62 5.49 13.48 -5.81
CA GLY A 62 6.45 13.74 -6.90
C GLY A 62 5.86 14.51 -8.08
N GLU A 63 4.54 14.50 -8.25
CA GLU A 63 3.85 15.12 -9.39
C GLU A 63 2.96 16.30 -8.98
N GLU A 64 2.47 16.31 -7.75
CA GLU A 64 1.50 17.30 -7.27
C GLU A 64 1.94 17.91 -5.96
N LYS A 65 1.92 19.24 -5.90
CA LYS A 65 2.26 20.01 -4.71
C LYS A 65 1.18 21.07 -4.46
N ILE A 66 0.40 20.86 -3.41
CA ILE A 66 -0.58 21.83 -2.88
C ILE A 66 -0.10 22.18 -1.48
N ILE A 67 0.46 23.38 -1.29
CA ILE A 67 1.05 23.78 0.01
C ILE A 67 0.50 25.16 0.37
N PRO A 68 -0.65 25.22 1.05
CA PRO A 68 -1.16 26.48 1.58
C PRO A 68 -0.21 27.09 2.61
N THR A 69 -0.21 28.42 2.72
CA THR A 69 0.66 29.15 3.67
C THR A 69 0.43 28.73 5.12
N ASN A 70 -0.83 28.40 5.46
CA ASN A 70 -1.22 28.02 6.83
C ASN A 70 -1.26 26.48 7.03
N ALA A 71 -0.62 25.71 6.16
CA ALA A 71 -0.65 24.25 6.23
C ALA A 71 -0.08 23.76 7.57
N LYS A 72 -0.86 22.95 8.27
CA LYS A 72 -0.51 22.27 9.51
C LYS A 72 -0.41 20.76 9.34
N TYR A 73 -1.15 20.20 8.37
CA TYR A 73 -1.23 18.78 8.10
C TYR A 73 -0.71 18.49 6.71
N PHE A 74 0.22 17.54 6.61
CA PHE A 74 0.93 17.23 5.38
C PHE A 74 0.66 15.77 4.98
N LEU A 75 0.03 15.57 3.83
CA LEU A 75 -0.22 14.27 3.25
C LEU A 75 0.74 14.09 2.07
N CYS A 76 1.66 13.15 2.22
CA CYS A 76 2.81 13.04 1.33
C CYS A 76 2.96 11.62 0.78
N THR A 77 3.63 11.46 -0.35
CA THR A 77 4.31 10.18 -0.56
C THR A 77 5.54 10.11 0.35
N VAL A 78 5.94 8.91 0.76
CA VAL A 78 7.09 8.70 1.67
C VAL A 78 8.35 9.36 1.12
N GLU A 79 8.55 9.34 -0.21
CA GLU A 79 9.65 9.98 -0.89
C GLU A 79 9.64 11.52 -0.77
N SER A 80 8.44 12.08 -0.75
CA SER A 80 8.24 13.54 -0.78
C SER A 80 8.00 14.14 0.61
N MET A 81 8.12 13.37 1.68
CA MET A 81 7.99 13.87 3.05
C MET A 81 9.07 14.91 3.35
N PRO A 82 8.72 16.17 3.73
CA PRO A 82 9.66 17.16 4.22
C PRO A 82 10.36 16.66 5.50
N ILE A 83 11.69 16.57 5.47
CA ILE A 83 12.48 16.05 6.60
C ILE A 83 12.89 17.10 7.62
N ASP A 84 12.74 18.36 7.27
CA ASP A 84 13.12 19.54 8.05
C ASP A 84 11.98 20.13 8.91
N LYS A 85 10.80 19.53 8.82
CA LYS A 85 9.63 20.01 9.58
C LYS A 85 9.54 19.34 10.94
N HIS A 86 9.41 20.19 11.96
CA HIS A 86 9.09 19.78 13.33
C HIS A 86 7.58 19.78 13.51
N LEU A 87 6.98 18.62 13.63
CA LEU A 87 5.54 18.42 13.73
C LEU A 87 5.20 17.54 14.93
N ASP A 88 4.06 17.77 15.55
CA ASP A 88 3.60 16.99 16.70
C ASP A 88 3.47 15.50 16.39
N PHE A 89 2.90 15.20 15.20
CA PHE A 89 2.64 13.84 14.74
C PHE A 89 3.35 13.55 13.42
N VAL A 90 3.99 12.38 13.35
CA VAL A 90 4.52 11.82 12.09
C VAL A 90 4.06 10.39 11.92
N GLY A 91 3.42 10.09 10.79
CA GLY A 91 2.98 8.74 10.41
C GLY A 91 3.69 8.24 9.15
N VAL A 92 4.01 6.95 9.10
CA VAL A 92 4.51 6.28 7.88
C VAL A 92 3.68 5.03 7.63
N ASP A 93 3.01 4.99 6.48
CA ASP A 93 2.19 3.85 6.08
C ASP A 93 2.98 2.83 5.27
N GLU A 94 2.61 1.55 5.37
CA GLU A 94 3.25 0.40 4.72
C GLU A 94 4.76 0.32 5.04
N ILE A 95 5.13 0.50 6.33
CA ILE A 95 6.53 0.58 6.77
C ILE A 95 7.35 -0.67 6.47
N GLN A 96 6.73 -1.84 6.28
CA GLN A 96 7.41 -3.06 5.82
C GLN A 96 8.06 -2.91 4.44
N MET A 97 7.74 -1.86 3.70
CA MET A 97 8.44 -1.51 2.46
C MET A 97 9.92 -1.16 2.66
N CYS A 98 10.39 -1.03 3.90
CA CYS A 98 11.83 -1.01 4.20
C CYS A 98 12.59 -2.21 3.63
N ALA A 99 11.92 -3.32 3.37
CA ALA A 99 12.49 -4.52 2.74
C ALA A 99 12.35 -4.55 1.21
N ASP A 100 11.81 -3.51 0.59
CA ASP A 100 11.69 -3.40 -0.86
C ASP A 100 13.04 -3.06 -1.51
N HIS A 101 13.39 -3.76 -2.62
CA HIS A 101 14.69 -3.60 -3.29
C HIS A 101 14.91 -2.22 -3.90
N GLU A 102 13.87 -1.58 -4.40
CA GLU A 102 13.96 -0.31 -5.11
C GLU A 102 13.77 0.87 -4.16
N ARG A 103 12.71 0.84 -3.37
CA ARG A 103 12.26 1.94 -2.54
C ARG A 103 12.60 1.79 -1.05
N GLY A 104 13.05 0.60 -0.64
CA GLY A 104 13.25 0.27 0.78
C GLY A 104 14.19 1.21 1.49
N HIS A 105 15.21 1.72 0.83
CA HIS A 105 16.17 2.66 1.40
C HIS A 105 15.50 3.98 1.86
N ILE A 106 14.45 4.43 1.19
CA ILE A 106 13.72 5.64 1.58
C ILE A 106 12.85 5.36 2.81
N PHE A 107 12.13 4.25 2.82
CA PHE A 107 11.33 3.85 3.98
C PHE A 107 12.20 3.60 5.21
N THR A 108 13.37 3.00 5.03
CA THR A 108 14.36 2.79 6.10
C THR A 108 14.88 4.12 6.65
N ASP A 109 15.14 5.10 5.80
CA ASP A 109 15.53 6.44 6.26
C ASP A 109 14.43 7.07 7.12
N ARG A 110 13.16 6.99 6.70
CA ARG A 110 12.03 7.50 7.48
C ARG A 110 11.83 6.73 8.79
N LEU A 111 11.98 5.40 8.75
CA LEU A 111 11.93 4.55 9.94
C LEU A 111 12.98 4.95 10.98
N LEU A 112 14.20 5.26 10.56
CA LEU A 112 15.32 5.55 11.45
C LEU A 112 15.36 7.01 11.90
N ASN A 113 15.06 7.96 11.01
CA ASN A 113 15.38 9.37 11.21
C ASN A 113 14.17 10.28 11.42
N MET A 114 12.96 9.89 10.99
CA MET A 114 11.78 10.75 11.17
C MET A 114 11.07 10.48 12.49
N ARG A 115 10.82 11.55 13.24
CA ARG A 115 10.09 11.49 14.50
C ARG A 115 9.10 12.65 14.60
N GLY A 116 7.91 12.37 15.14
CA GLY A 116 7.01 13.40 15.63
C GLY A 116 7.47 13.88 17.00
N GLU A 117 7.27 15.16 17.30
CA GLU A 117 7.64 15.71 18.60
C GLU A 117 6.85 15.08 19.74
N LYS A 118 5.57 14.73 19.51
CA LYS A 118 4.71 14.09 20.50
C LYS A 118 4.47 12.61 20.19
N LEU A 119 4.29 12.24 18.91
CA LEU A 119 4.01 10.87 18.51
C LEU A 119 4.52 10.54 17.11
N THR A 120 5.19 9.39 17.00
CA THR A 120 5.48 8.75 15.71
C THR A 120 4.61 7.50 15.57
N MET A 121 3.87 7.38 14.45
CA MET A 121 3.03 6.21 14.18
C MET A 121 3.55 5.44 12.96
N LEU A 122 3.88 4.17 13.15
CA LEU A 122 4.34 3.28 12.08
C LEU A 122 3.24 2.28 11.76
N MET A 123 2.70 2.33 10.55
CA MET A 123 1.65 1.40 10.10
C MET A 123 2.21 0.39 9.13
N GLY A 124 1.80 -0.87 9.28
CA GLY A 124 2.28 -1.91 8.36
C GLY A 124 1.84 -3.32 8.70
N SER A 125 2.51 -4.26 8.06
CA SER A 125 2.34 -5.69 8.29
C SER A 125 3.07 -6.13 9.57
N ASN A 126 2.61 -7.21 10.20
CA ASN A 126 3.28 -7.82 11.36
C ASN A 126 4.71 -8.30 11.05
N THR A 127 5.06 -8.50 9.79
CA THR A 127 6.37 -8.97 9.36
C THR A 127 7.53 -8.05 9.77
N ILE A 128 7.27 -6.75 10.01
CA ILE A 128 8.28 -5.76 10.40
C ILE A 128 8.46 -5.62 11.93
N LYS A 129 7.61 -6.30 12.73
CA LYS A 129 7.55 -6.13 14.19
C LYS A 129 8.92 -6.28 14.88
N ASN A 130 9.66 -7.33 14.53
CA ASN A 130 10.98 -7.60 15.11
C ASN A 130 12.01 -6.49 14.83
N ILE A 131 11.90 -5.81 13.70
CA ILE A 131 12.78 -4.68 13.36
C ILE A 131 12.38 -3.44 14.16
N ILE A 132 11.09 -3.12 14.21
CA ILE A 132 10.59 -1.97 14.98
C ILE A 132 10.95 -2.12 16.47
N SER A 133 10.86 -3.32 17.04
CA SER A 133 11.21 -3.56 18.45
C SER A 133 12.67 -3.24 18.83
N LYS A 134 13.54 -3.08 17.83
CA LYS A 134 14.97 -2.73 18.02
C LYS A 134 15.24 -1.23 17.88
N LEU A 135 14.25 -0.42 17.54
CA LEU A 135 14.39 1.02 17.48
C LEU A 135 14.58 1.59 18.90
N ASP A 136 15.32 2.68 18.98
CA ASP A 136 15.42 3.43 20.22
C ASP A 136 14.15 4.28 20.43
N GLY A 137 13.57 4.18 21.62
CA GLY A 137 12.33 4.89 21.97
C GLY A 137 11.43 4.14 22.93
N ASP A 138 10.28 4.75 23.25
CA ASP A 138 9.17 4.13 23.96
C ASP A 138 8.18 3.60 22.91
N ILE A 139 8.17 2.27 22.72
CA ILE A 139 7.47 1.64 21.59
C ILE A 139 6.24 0.89 22.11
N GLU A 140 5.08 1.35 21.66
CA GLU A 140 3.80 0.69 21.87
C GLU A 140 3.38 -0.07 20.61
N PHE A 141 2.97 -1.34 20.75
CA PHE A 141 2.46 -2.14 19.63
C PHE A 141 0.94 -2.30 19.72
N ILE A 142 0.24 -1.88 18.67
CA ILE A 142 -1.19 -2.11 18.48
C ILE A 142 -1.35 -3.13 17.36
N ASN A 143 -1.75 -4.34 17.70
CA ASN A 143 -2.09 -5.36 16.71
C ASN A 143 -3.53 -5.18 16.24
N ARG A 144 -3.71 -5.16 14.92
CA ARG A 144 -5.01 -5.11 14.27
C ARG A 144 -5.29 -6.43 13.57
N GLU A 145 -6.41 -7.03 13.87
CA GLU A 145 -6.90 -8.21 13.16
C GLU A 145 -7.77 -7.80 11.98
N ARG A 146 -7.80 -8.63 10.97
CA ARG A 146 -8.69 -8.43 9.82
C ARG A 146 -10.14 -8.59 10.28
N LEU A 147 -11.00 -7.64 9.85
CA LEU A 147 -12.41 -7.60 10.25
C LEU A 147 -13.28 -8.61 9.49
N SER A 148 -12.83 -9.10 8.35
CA SER A 148 -13.55 -10.03 7.48
C SER A 148 -12.67 -11.22 7.12
N LYS A 149 -13.28 -12.35 6.75
CA LYS A 149 -12.51 -13.53 6.31
C LYS A 149 -11.94 -13.33 4.92
N LEU A 150 -10.79 -13.93 4.68
CA LEU A 150 -10.21 -14.10 3.36
C LEU A 150 -10.17 -15.59 3.05
N THR A 151 -10.81 -16.01 1.94
CA THR A 151 -10.96 -17.42 1.63
C THR A 151 -10.47 -17.73 0.22
N TYR A 152 -9.79 -18.86 0.04
CA TYR A 152 -9.35 -19.30 -1.27
C TYR A 152 -10.50 -19.90 -2.09
N ALA A 153 -10.73 -19.34 -3.28
CA ALA A 153 -11.83 -19.74 -4.17
C ALA A 153 -11.40 -20.70 -5.29
N GLY A 154 -10.15 -21.19 -5.23
CA GLY A 154 -9.62 -22.09 -6.26
C GLY A 154 -9.39 -21.43 -7.61
N HIS A 155 -9.38 -22.24 -8.66
CA HIS A 155 -9.27 -21.79 -10.05
C HIS A 155 -10.64 -21.45 -10.64
N LYS A 156 -10.76 -20.27 -11.26
CA LYS A 156 -11.97 -19.88 -12.01
C LYS A 156 -11.62 -19.36 -13.40
N LYS A 157 -12.34 -19.83 -14.42
CA LYS A 157 -12.25 -19.28 -15.78
C LYS A 157 -12.80 -17.85 -15.79
N ILE A 158 -12.19 -16.95 -16.58
CA ILE A 158 -12.61 -15.55 -16.70
C ILE A 158 -14.10 -15.41 -17.05
N SER A 159 -14.63 -16.31 -17.87
CA SER A 159 -16.06 -16.35 -18.20
C SER A 159 -17.00 -16.62 -17.01
N ARG A 160 -16.47 -17.15 -15.89
CA ARG A 160 -17.23 -17.54 -14.69
C ARG A 160 -16.93 -16.69 -13.46
N ILE A 161 -16.09 -15.65 -13.59
CA ILE A 161 -15.85 -14.73 -12.48
C ILE A 161 -17.09 -13.88 -12.17
N ASN A 162 -17.25 -13.53 -10.92
CA ASN A 162 -18.35 -12.70 -10.42
C ASN A 162 -18.04 -11.20 -10.62
N ARG A 163 -19.05 -10.34 -10.46
CA ARG A 163 -18.87 -8.88 -10.34
C ARG A 163 -17.94 -8.54 -9.16
N LYS A 164 -17.45 -7.33 -9.10
CA LYS A 164 -16.48 -6.85 -8.09
C LYS A 164 -15.22 -7.72 -7.98
N THR A 165 -14.76 -8.19 -9.13
CA THR A 165 -13.51 -8.97 -9.25
C THR A 165 -12.39 -8.10 -9.81
N ALA A 166 -11.23 -8.16 -9.14
CA ALA A 166 -9.96 -7.74 -9.72
C ALA A 166 -9.18 -8.95 -10.24
N ILE A 167 -8.66 -8.85 -11.47
CA ILE A 167 -7.69 -9.82 -12.02
C ILE A 167 -6.32 -9.17 -12.02
N ILE A 168 -5.35 -9.89 -11.46
CA ILE A 168 -3.98 -9.41 -11.27
C ILE A 168 -3.07 -10.03 -12.31
N ALA A 169 -2.39 -9.17 -13.06
CA ALA A 169 -1.40 -9.53 -14.06
C ALA A 169 -0.12 -8.68 -13.87
N PHE A 170 1.00 -9.12 -14.41
CA PHE A 170 2.31 -8.50 -14.11
C PHE A 170 3.03 -7.94 -15.34
N SER A 171 2.35 -7.90 -16.50
CA SER A 171 2.81 -7.17 -17.68
C SER A 171 1.69 -6.32 -18.26
N ALA A 172 2.04 -5.23 -18.93
CA ALA A 172 1.05 -4.38 -19.59
C ALA A 172 0.30 -5.14 -20.68
N GLU A 173 1.01 -5.98 -21.42
CA GLU A 173 0.44 -6.83 -22.48
C GLU A 173 -0.65 -7.76 -21.91
N GLU A 174 -0.35 -8.47 -20.82
CA GLU A 174 -1.29 -9.37 -20.16
C GLU A 174 -2.49 -8.60 -19.59
N VAL A 175 -2.28 -7.44 -18.98
CA VAL A 175 -3.36 -6.58 -18.47
C VAL A 175 -4.33 -6.18 -19.59
N TYR A 176 -3.81 -5.72 -20.74
CA TYR A 176 -4.66 -5.33 -21.87
C TYR A 176 -5.36 -6.51 -22.51
N ALA A 177 -4.68 -7.67 -22.65
CA ALA A 177 -5.29 -8.89 -23.19
C ALA A 177 -6.45 -9.38 -22.32
N ILE A 178 -6.29 -9.39 -20.99
CA ILE A 178 -7.35 -9.78 -20.06
C ILE A 178 -8.50 -8.75 -20.08
N ALA A 179 -8.20 -7.46 -20.08
CA ALA A 179 -9.22 -6.42 -20.14
C ALA A 179 -10.06 -6.52 -21.43
N GLU A 180 -9.43 -6.79 -22.56
CA GLU A 180 -10.14 -7.02 -23.84
C GLU A 180 -10.98 -8.30 -23.81
N LEU A 181 -10.50 -9.37 -23.17
CA LEU A 181 -11.28 -10.60 -23.00
C LEU A 181 -12.54 -10.35 -22.14
N ILE A 182 -12.40 -9.57 -21.05
CA ILE A 182 -13.53 -9.20 -20.19
C ILE A 182 -14.49 -8.29 -20.98
N ARG A 183 -13.98 -7.35 -21.76
CA ARG A 183 -14.82 -6.46 -22.59
C ARG A 183 -15.72 -7.27 -23.52
N ARG A 184 -15.18 -8.30 -24.16
CA ARG A 184 -15.95 -9.17 -25.07
C ARG A 184 -16.98 -10.04 -24.36
N GLN A 185 -16.70 -10.47 -23.12
CA GLN A 185 -17.52 -11.48 -22.43
C GLN A 185 -18.43 -10.89 -21.33
N LYS A 186 -18.07 -9.76 -20.76
CA LYS A 186 -18.63 -9.23 -19.51
C LYS A 186 -18.97 -7.73 -19.55
N GLY A 187 -18.77 -7.04 -20.66
CA GLY A 187 -19.13 -5.64 -20.85
C GLY A 187 -17.98 -4.64 -20.62
N GLY A 188 -16.94 -4.98 -19.90
CA GLY A 188 -15.78 -4.12 -19.73
C GLY A 188 -15.07 -4.26 -18.39
N ALA A 189 -13.87 -3.69 -18.31
CA ALA A 189 -13.07 -3.63 -17.10
C ALA A 189 -12.30 -2.31 -17.03
N ALA A 190 -12.13 -1.77 -15.84
CA ALA A 190 -11.17 -0.71 -15.58
C ALA A 190 -9.75 -1.29 -15.50
N ILE A 191 -8.76 -0.48 -15.84
CA ILE A 191 -7.35 -0.89 -15.85
C ILE A 191 -6.57 -0.02 -14.85
N VAL A 192 -5.82 -0.66 -13.93
CA VAL A 192 -4.98 0.03 -12.95
C VAL A 192 -3.56 -0.52 -12.97
N MET A 193 -2.63 0.29 -13.48
CA MET A 193 -1.20 -0.04 -13.56
C MET A 193 -0.34 1.12 -13.06
N GLY A 194 0.85 0.81 -12.56
CA GLY A 194 1.83 1.81 -12.15
C GLY A 194 2.29 2.73 -13.30
N SER A 195 2.34 2.21 -14.51
CA SER A 195 2.78 2.94 -15.73
C SER A 195 1.74 3.91 -16.32
N LEU A 196 0.49 3.87 -15.86
CA LEU A 196 -0.52 4.84 -16.30
C LEU A 196 -0.24 6.23 -15.74
N SER A 197 -0.52 7.27 -16.56
CA SER A 197 -0.53 8.64 -16.05
C SER A 197 -1.51 8.80 -14.89
N PRO A 198 -1.27 9.71 -13.93
CA PRO A 198 -2.19 9.92 -12.80
C PRO A 198 -3.61 10.21 -13.25
N LYS A 199 -3.77 11.07 -14.27
CA LYS A 199 -5.09 11.43 -14.82
C LYS A 199 -5.82 10.19 -15.36
N THR A 200 -5.14 9.38 -16.16
CA THR A 200 -5.72 8.15 -16.73
C THR A 200 -6.07 7.15 -15.62
N ARG A 201 -5.18 6.96 -14.65
CA ARG A 201 -5.41 6.06 -13.53
C ARG A 201 -6.60 6.48 -12.68
N ASN A 202 -6.73 7.78 -12.37
CA ASN A 202 -7.88 8.30 -11.63
C ASN A 202 -9.19 8.09 -12.40
N ALA A 203 -9.21 8.32 -13.70
CA ALA A 203 -10.38 8.07 -14.54
C ALA A 203 -10.75 6.57 -14.56
N GLN A 204 -9.77 5.66 -14.57
CA GLN A 204 -10.04 4.22 -14.50
C GLN A 204 -10.58 3.80 -13.12
N VAL A 205 -10.07 4.39 -12.04
CA VAL A 205 -10.59 4.16 -10.68
C VAL A 205 -12.03 4.66 -10.57
N GLU A 206 -12.31 5.85 -11.10
CA GLU A 206 -13.64 6.45 -11.11
C GLU A 206 -14.62 5.60 -11.92
N LEU A 207 -14.22 5.12 -13.10
CA LEU A 207 -15.01 4.21 -13.94
C LEU A 207 -15.45 2.94 -13.20
N TYR A 208 -14.57 2.39 -12.35
CA TYR A 208 -14.90 1.25 -11.50
C TYR A 208 -15.78 1.64 -10.31
N GLN A 209 -15.47 2.76 -9.64
CA GLN A 209 -16.18 3.19 -8.44
C GLN A 209 -17.60 3.71 -8.75
N SER A 210 -17.85 4.27 -9.95
CA SER A 210 -19.17 4.67 -10.41
C SER A 210 -20.09 3.47 -10.71
N GLY A 211 -19.50 2.28 -10.90
CA GLY A 211 -20.22 1.08 -11.28
C GLY A 211 -20.47 0.94 -12.78
N ASP A 212 -19.82 1.78 -13.61
CA ASP A 212 -19.90 1.67 -15.08
C ASP A 212 -19.27 0.37 -15.58
N VAL A 213 -18.32 -0.18 -14.82
CA VAL A 213 -17.75 -1.51 -15.02
C VAL A 213 -17.67 -2.28 -13.71
N ASP A 214 -17.90 -3.58 -13.79
CA ASP A 214 -17.93 -4.50 -12.63
C ASP A 214 -16.58 -5.18 -12.37
N PHE A 215 -15.61 -5.00 -13.26
CA PHE A 215 -14.34 -5.71 -13.25
C PHE A 215 -13.17 -4.75 -13.29
N LEU A 216 -12.08 -5.19 -12.68
CA LEU A 216 -10.81 -4.49 -12.67
C LEU A 216 -9.72 -5.41 -13.16
N VAL A 217 -8.81 -4.91 -13.99
CA VAL A 217 -7.55 -5.60 -14.30
C VAL A 217 -6.40 -4.71 -13.81
N ALA A 218 -5.55 -5.25 -12.96
CA ALA A 218 -4.53 -4.45 -12.30
C ALA A 218 -3.19 -5.18 -12.19
N THR A 219 -2.14 -4.42 -11.97
CA THR A 219 -0.86 -4.96 -11.49
C THR A 219 -0.84 -5.01 -9.95
N ASP A 220 0.28 -5.43 -9.35
CA ASP A 220 0.52 -5.42 -7.90
C ASP A 220 0.33 -4.03 -7.25
N ALA A 221 0.28 -2.96 -8.02
CA ALA A 221 -0.04 -1.62 -7.53
C ALA A 221 -1.35 -1.56 -6.73
N ILE A 222 -2.31 -2.47 -6.99
CA ILE A 222 -3.54 -2.58 -6.20
C ILE A 222 -3.27 -2.96 -4.74
N GLY A 223 -2.22 -3.75 -4.48
CA GLY A 223 -1.81 -4.17 -3.14
C GLY A 223 -1.45 -3.02 -2.20
N MET A 224 -1.05 -1.87 -2.73
CA MET A 224 -0.48 -0.77 -1.96
C MET A 224 -1.48 0.33 -1.56
N GLY A 225 -2.73 0.01 -1.23
CA GLY A 225 -3.61 0.97 -0.56
C GLY A 225 -4.64 1.68 -1.42
N ILE A 226 -4.82 1.34 -2.70
CA ILE A 226 -5.96 1.83 -3.49
C ILE A 226 -7.25 1.28 -2.90
N ASN A 227 -8.14 2.19 -2.52
CA ASN A 227 -9.41 1.82 -1.89
C ASN A 227 -10.46 1.46 -2.95
N MET A 228 -10.56 0.18 -3.26
CA MET A 228 -11.52 -0.38 -4.21
C MET A 228 -12.49 -1.31 -3.47
N ASP A 229 -13.76 -1.29 -3.88
CA ASP A 229 -14.78 -2.21 -3.36
C ASP A 229 -14.73 -3.52 -4.16
N LEU A 230 -13.90 -4.44 -3.69
CA LEU A 230 -13.64 -5.74 -4.32
C LEU A 230 -14.09 -6.87 -3.40
N ASP A 231 -14.84 -7.81 -3.94
CA ASP A 231 -15.22 -9.05 -3.26
C ASP A 231 -14.20 -10.18 -3.62
N TYR A 232 -13.62 -10.10 -4.83
CA TYR A 232 -12.76 -11.15 -5.37
C TYR A 232 -11.46 -10.59 -5.94
N VAL A 233 -10.37 -11.33 -5.72
CA VAL A 233 -9.06 -11.09 -6.36
C VAL A 233 -8.56 -12.38 -6.98
N PHE A 234 -8.34 -12.39 -8.29
CA PHE A 234 -7.81 -13.56 -9.01
C PHE A 234 -6.46 -13.24 -9.65
N PHE A 235 -5.49 -14.12 -9.48
CA PHE A 235 -4.18 -14.01 -10.11
C PHE A 235 -4.18 -14.73 -11.45
N SER A 236 -3.81 -14.06 -12.53
CA SER A 236 -3.55 -14.67 -13.82
C SER A 236 -2.16 -15.29 -13.88
N ASN A 237 -1.24 -14.81 -13.04
CA ASN A 237 0.12 -15.28 -12.89
C ASN A 237 0.62 -15.03 -11.47
N LEU A 238 1.59 -15.84 -11.00
CA LEU A 238 2.28 -15.67 -9.71
C LEU A 238 3.76 -15.32 -9.89
N LYS A 239 4.14 -14.82 -11.08
CA LYS A 239 5.50 -14.36 -11.37
C LYS A 239 5.46 -12.91 -11.82
N LYS A 240 6.43 -12.13 -11.37
CA LYS A 240 6.63 -10.75 -11.81
C LYS A 240 8.08 -10.50 -12.20
N PHE A 241 8.29 -9.55 -13.09
CA PHE A 241 9.61 -9.00 -13.38
C PHE A 241 9.94 -7.94 -12.30
N ASP A 242 11.08 -8.11 -11.62
CA ASP A 242 11.51 -7.25 -10.51
C ASP A 242 12.50 -6.16 -10.93
N GLY A 243 12.54 -5.84 -12.23
CA GLY A 243 13.52 -4.91 -12.81
C GLY A 243 14.82 -5.58 -13.27
N LYS A 244 15.10 -6.81 -12.81
CA LYS A 244 16.31 -7.59 -13.15
C LYS A 244 15.99 -8.96 -13.72
N LYS A 245 15.05 -9.67 -13.10
CA LYS A 245 14.69 -11.04 -13.47
C LYS A 245 13.22 -11.34 -13.22
N LEU A 246 12.71 -12.35 -13.92
CA LEU A 246 11.40 -12.91 -13.64
C LEU A 246 11.49 -13.78 -12.38
N ARG A 247 10.72 -13.45 -11.33
CA ARG A 247 10.68 -14.21 -10.07
C ARG A 247 9.25 -14.54 -9.65
N LYS A 248 9.09 -15.56 -8.84
CA LYS A 248 7.81 -15.81 -8.15
C LYS A 248 7.52 -14.71 -7.15
N LEU A 249 6.25 -14.41 -6.95
CA LEU A 249 5.79 -13.64 -5.80
C LEU A 249 6.08 -14.42 -4.52
N ASN A 250 6.46 -13.71 -3.47
CA ASN A 250 6.50 -14.31 -2.15
C ASN A 250 5.08 -14.31 -1.53
N LEU A 251 4.87 -15.10 -0.48
CA LEU A 251 3.55 -15.25 0.14
C LEU A 251 3.01 -13.94 0.71
N SER A 252 3.87 -13.07 1.23
CA SER A 252 3.45 -11.76 1.74
C SER A 252 2.97 -10.83 0.63
N GLU A 253 3.58 -10.87 -0.58
CA GLU A 253 3.10 -10.12 -1.74
C GLU A 253 1.73 -10.64 -2.19
N ILE A 254 1.58 -11.98 -2.29
CA ILE A 254 0.29 -12.60 -2.64
C ILE A 254 -0.76 -12.21 -1.60
N GLY A 255 -0.45 -12.33 -0.31
CA GLY A 255 -1.36 -12.00 0.78
C GLY A 255 -1.74 -10.52 0.84
N GLN A 256 -0.83 -9.61 0.52
CA GLN A 256 -1.10 -8.18 0.45
C GLN A 256 -2.07 -7.83 -0.69
N ILE A 257 -1.89 -8.46 -1.84
CA ILE A 257 -2.77 -8.27 -3.01
C ILE A 257 -4.11 -8.97 -2.77
N ALA A 258 -4.11 -10.25 -2.38
CA ALA A 258 -5.31 -11.03 -2.06
C ALA A 258 -6.16 -10.37 -0.97
N GLY A 259 -5.49 -9.79 0.01
CA GLY A 259 -6.11 -9.08 1.12
C GLY A 259 -6.90 -7.83 0.72
N ARG A 260 -6.86 -7.40 -0.55
CA ARG A 260 -7.74 -6.36 -1.08
C ARG A 260 -9.16 -6.86 -1.38
N ALA A 261 -9.34 -8.18 -1.48
CA ALA A 261 -10.68 -8.78 -1.53
C ALA A 261 -11.35 -8.65 -0.16
N GLY A 262 -12.62 -8.27 -0.16
CA GLY A 262 -13.40 -7.99 1.04
C GLY A 262 -13.14 -6.58 1.60
N ARG A 263 -14.18 -5.98 2.13
CA ARG A 263 -14.10 -4.64 2.69
C ARG A 263 -14.87 -4.55 3.99
N TYR A 264 -14.22 -3.98 5.03
CA TYR A 264 -14.81 -3.83 6.37
C TYR A 264 -15.29 -5.19 6.89
N LEU A 265 -16.57 -5.43 7.00
CA LEU A 265 -17.17 -6.70 7.46
C LEU A 265 -17.51 -7.67 6.31
N ASN A 266 -17.34 -7.25 5.05
CA ASN A 266 -17.62 -8.11 3.90
C ASN A 266 -16.44 -9.06 3.67
N ASP A 267 -16.70 -10.35 3.68
CA ASP A 267 -15.72 -11.38 3.39
C ASP A 267 -15.19 -11.24 1.96
N GLY A 268 -13.91 -11.57 1.79
CA GLY A 268 -13.24 -11.54 0.51
C GLY A 268 -12.78 -12.93 0.09
N SER A 269 -12.67 -13.13 -1.22
CA SER A 269 -12.12 -14.36 -1.75
C SER A 269 -10.99 -14.07 -2.73
N PHE A 270 -9.98 -14.93 -2.73
CA PHE A 270 -8.91 -14.88 -3.70
C PHE A 270 -8.77 -16.23 -4.43
N GLY A 271 -8.15 -16.21 -5.58
CA GLY A 271 -7.95 -17.42 -6.36
C GLY A 271 -7.05 -17.20 -7.56
N ILE A 272 -7.07 -18.13 -8.48
CA ILE A 272 -6.28 -18.10 -9.71
C ILE A 272 -7.18 -18.21 -10.94
N THR A 273 -6.70 -17.70 -12.07
CA THR A 273 -7.42 -17.76 -13.35
C THR A 273 -6.44 -18.01 -14.52
N GLY A 274 -6.99 -18.33 -15.70
CA GLY A 274 -6.17 -18.62 -16.88
C GLY A 274 -5.28 -19.85 -16.68
N ASP A 275 -4.03 -19.74 -17.10
CA ASP A 275 -3.01 -20.78 -16.99
C ASP A 275 -2.13 -20.65 -15.72
N CYS A 276 -2.61 -19.89 -14.73
CA CYS A 276 -1.90 -19.71 -13.48
C CYS A 276 -1.73 -21.04 -12.76
N LYS A 277 -0.51 -21.30 -12.27
CA LYS A 277 -0.23 -22.50 -11.47
C LYS A 277 -0.97 -22.45 -10.14
N GLU A 278 -1.43 -23.61 -9.69
CA GLU A 278 -2.10 -23.75 -8.40
C GLU A 278 -1.21 -23.29 -7.24
N ILE A 279 -1.87 -22.66 -6.27
CA ILE A 279 -1.29 -22.33 -4.96
C ILE A 279 -1.41 -23.60 -4.11
N THR A 280 -0.36 -23.99 -3.43
CA THR A 280 -0.39 -25.20 -2.58
C THR A 280 -1.35 -25.00 -1.40
N ALA A 281 -1.90 -26.08 -0.86
CA ALA A 281 -2.80 -25.98 0.30
C ALA A 281 -2.11 -25.34 1.51
N GLU A 282 -0.82 -25.62 1.72
CA GLU A 282 -0.01 -25.02 2.77
C GLU A 282 0.12 -23.49 2.57
N ASP A 283 0.44 -23.04 1.35
CA ASP A 283 0.52 -21.62 1.02
C ASP A 283 -0.83 -20.92 1.21
N VAL A 284 -1.93 -21.58 0.84
CA VAL A 284 -3.30 -21.07 1.04
C VAL A 284 -3.57 -20.82 2.53
N GLU A 285 -3.27 -21.79 3.40
CA GLU A 285 -3.45 -21.63 4.85
C GLU A 285 -2.63 -20.46 5.41
N LEU A 286 -1.39 -20.28 4.93
CA LEU A 286 -0.55 -19.17 5.35
C LEU A 286 -1.10 -17.82 4.88
N ILE A 287 -1.65 -17.75 3.65
CA ILE A 287 -2.25 -16.52 3.12
C ILE A 287 -3.55 -16.19 3.86
N GLU A 288 -4.46 -17.16 4.04
CA GLU A 288 -5.72 -16.98 4.77
C GLU A 288 -5.48 -16.58 6.23
N GLY A 289 -4.48 -17.19 6.88
CA GLY A 289 -4.07 -16.90 8.25
C GLY A 289 -3.19 -15.66 8.40
N HIS A 290 -2.81 -14.99 7.30
CA HIS A 290 -1.85 -13.87 7.28
C HIS A 290 -0.53 -14.17 8.00
N LYS A 291 -0.04 -15.42 7.89
CA LYS A 291 1.19 -15.90 8.53
C LYS A 291 2.34 -15.82 7.53
N PHE A 292 3.08 -14.73 7.55
CA PHE A 292 4.19 -14.51 6.64
C PHE A 292 5.51 -14.46 7.39
N GLU A 293 6.60 -14.77 6.68
CA GLU A 293 7.95 -14.68 7.22
C GLU A 293 8.27 -13.26 7.70
N GLU A 294 8.97 -13.17 8.83
CA GLU A 294 9.44 -11.90 9.36
C GLU A 294 10.52 -11.30 8.48
N ILE A 295 10.48 -9.99 8.33
CA ILE A 295 11.53 -9.22 7.66
C ILE A 295 12.78 -9.24 8.54
N ARG A 296 13.89 -9.72 7.95
CA ARG A 296 15.19 -9.80 8.64
C ARG A 296 16.18 -8.76 8.15
N THR A 297 15.97 -8.20 6.96
CA THR A 297 16.91 -7.30 6.29
C THR A 297 16.19 -6.05 5.81
N LEU A 298 16.80 -4.90 6.04
CA LEU A 298 16.38 -3.61 5.51
C LEU A 298 17.29 -3.18 4.38
N PHE A 299 16.73 -2.49 3.39
CA PHE A 299 17.55 -1.80 2.39
C PHE A 299 17.88 -0.41 2.91
N TRP A 300 19.16 -0.11 2.99
CA TRP A 300 19.67 1.18 3.42
C TRP A 300 20.63 1.77 2.37
N ARG A 301 20.60 3.07 2.23
CA ARG A 301 21.54 3.82 1.39
C ARG A 301 22.01 5.04 2.17
N ASN A 302 23.31 5.22 2.27
CA ASN A 302 23.85 6.44 2.83
C ASN A 302 23.70 7.59 1.81
N SER A 303 22.80 8.53 2.09
CA SER A 303 22.61 9.74 1.26
C SER A 303 23.69 10.79 1.47
N ASN A 304 24.50 10.67 2.53
CA ASN A 304 25.53 11.63 2.94
C ASN A 304 26.97 11.12 2.64
N LEU A 305 27.13 10.15 1.75
CA LEU A 305 28.45 9.69 1.32
C LEU A 305 29.15 10.81 0.53
N ILE A 306 30.09 11.47 1.19
CA ILE A 306 31.06 12.36 0.54
C ILE A 306 32.15 11.45 -0.05
N LEU A 307 32.09 11.21 -1.35
CA LEU A 307 33.18 10.53 -2.06
C LEU A 307 34.33 11.53 -2.19
N THR A 308 35.28 11.45 -1.28
CA THR A 308 36.57 12.15 -1.44
C THR A 308 37.34 11.39 -2.52
N ILE A 309 37.43 11.96 -3.72
CA ILE A 309 38.33 11.44 -4.76
C ILE A 309 39.76 11.70 -4.28
N LEU A 310 40.41 10.67 -3.77
CA LEU A 310 41.87 10.69 -3.61
C LEU A 310 42.48 10.82 -5.01
N LYS A 311 42.97 12.00 -5.35
CA LYS A 311 43.88 12.16 -6.50
C LYS A 311 45.18 11.42 -6.14
N VAL A 312 45.42 10.29 -6.82
CA VAL A 312 46.71 9.61 -6.85
C VAL A 312 47.60 10.34 -7.84
#